data_47b7cf9094864bd10c46da4592c82486
#
_entry.id   47b7cf9094864bd10c46da4592c82486
#
_cell.length_a   1.000
_cell.length_b   1.000
_cell.length_c   1.000
_cell.angle_alpha   90.00
_cell.angle_beta   90.00
_cell.angle_gamma   90.00
#
_symmetry.space_group_name_H-M   'P 1'
#
loop_
_entity.id
_entity.type
_entity.pdbx_description
1 polymer ?
#
loop_
_entity_poly.entity_id
_entity_poly.type
_entity_poly.pdbx_seq_one_letter_code
_entity_poly.pdbx_strand_id
1 'polypeptide(L)'
;DGEGIFGQVWRVNERSAEVILISDAEHAIPVQSNRSGVRTIAVGTGDLARLVLPFVTGESDLKQGDLLLSTGMGGVFPPGYPVAKVTRVERNSKATFAIVEARPTAALDRDREVLLVWFKTPAPERPPTAAPETATATAPATAASAATPERYRSPK
;
A
#
# COMPACT_ATOMS: atom_id res chain seq x y z
N ASP A 1 18.77 5.53 -10.34
CA ASP A 1 19.46 6.61 -11.00
C ASP A 1 19.37 7.87 -10.12
N GLY A 2 20.12 8.92 -10.44
CA GLY A 2 20.09 10.17 -9.66
C GLY A 2 18.80 10.97 -9.77
N GLU A 3 17.92 10.64 -10.70
CA GLU A 3 16.69 11.38 -10.97
C GLU A 3 15.44 10.74 -10.34
N GLY A 4 15.49 9.49 -9.93
CA GLY A 4 14.33 8.85 -9.31
C GLY A 4 14.49 7.38 -9.00
N ILE A 5 13.42 6.81 -8.42
CA ILE A 5 13.35 5.38 -8.14
C ILE A 5 13.18 4.62 -9.43
N PHE A 6 14.07 3.64 -9.63
CA PHE A 6 14.07 2.76 -10.80
C PHE A 6 13.25 1.49 -10.57
N GLY A 7 13.41 0.89 -9.41
CA GLY A 7 12.76 -0.37 -9.06
C GLY A 7 13.18 -0.89 -7.71
N GLN A 8 12.90 -2.15 -7.48
CA GLN A 8 13.26 -2.88 -6.27
C GLN A 8 14.02 -4.16 -6.65
N VAL A 9 15.09 -4.47 -5.91
CA VAL A 9 15.76 -5.76 -6.03
C VAL A 9 14.81 -6.85 -5.55
N TRP A 10 14.46 -7.77 -6.44
CA TRP A 10 13.55 -8.87 -6.16
C TRP A 10 14.27 -10.13 -5.73
N ARG A 11 15.34 -10.46 -6.45
CA ARG A 11 16.14 -11.66 -6.18
C ARG A 11 17.62 -11.36 -6.35
N VAL A 12 18.44 -11.97 -5.51
CA VAL A 12 19.89 -11.86 -5.55
C VAL A 12 20.47 -13.27 -5.73
N ASN A 13 21.37 -13.43 -6.71
CA ASN A 13 22.19 -14.60 -6.94
C ASN A 13 23.67 -14.26 -6.68
N GLU A 14 24.56 -15.23 -6.77
CA GLU A 14 25.99 -15.03 -6.49
C GLU A 14 26.66 -13.94 -7.33
N ARG A 15 26.22 -13.74 -8.57
CA ARG A 15 26.82 -12.79 -9.54
C ARG A 15 25.81 -11.92 -10.28
N SER A 16 24.55 -11.99 -9.93
CA SER A 16 23.48 -11.25 -10.59
C SER A 16 22.37 -10.91 -9.61
N ALA A 17 21.59 -9.91 -9.94
CA ALA A 17 20.35 -9.58 -9.23
C ALA A 17 19.24 -9.32 -10.24
N GLU A 18 18.03 -9.70 -9.87
CA GLU A 18 16.81 -9.38 -10.60
C GLU A 18 16.16 -8.17 -9.97
N VAL A 19 15.73 -7.23 -10.78
CA VAL A 19 15.07 -5.98 -10.34
C VAL A 19 13.69 -5.91 -10.97
N ILE A 20 12.66 -5.69 -10.15
CA ILE A 20 11.33 -5.33 -10.63
C ILE A 20 11.30 -3.82 -10.80
N LEU A 21 10.94 -3.36 -11.99
CA LEU A 21 10.81 -1.94 -12.29
C LEU A 21 9.54 -1.36 -11.67
N ILE A 22 9.54 -0.06 -11.37
CA ILE A 22 8.34 0.62 -10.89
C ILE A 22 7.21 0.66 -11.93
N SER A 23 7.53 0.44 -13.20
CA SER A 23 6.58 0.35 -14.31
C SER A 23 5.94 -1.03 -14.47
N ASP A 24 6.42 -2.05 -13.78
CA ASP A 24 5.85 -3.39 -13.83
C ASP A 24 4.39 -3.40 -13.34
N ALA A 25 3.51 -4.12 -14.05
CA ALA A 25 2.08 -4.14 -13.75
C ALA A 25 1.74 -4.77 -12.39
N GLU A 26 2.63 -5.58 -11.84
CA GLU A 26 2.47 -6.18 -10.51
C GLU A 26 3.13 -5.34 -9.41
N HIS A 27 3.78 -4.22 -9.78
CA HIS A 27 4.49 -3.37 -8.83
C HIS A 27 3.65 -2.16 -8.41
N ALA A 28 3.66 -1.90 -7.11
CA ALA A 28 2.97 -0.76 -6.50
C ALA A 28 3.88 -0.05 -5.50
N ILE A 29 3.94 1.27 -5.57
CA ILE A 29 4.75 2.10 -4.69
C ILE A 29 3.89 3.16 -4.00
N PRO A 30 3.93 3.24 -2.65
CA PRO A 30 3.27 4.30 -1.92
C PRO A 30 3.95 5.65 -2.13
N VAL A 31 3.19 6.63 -2.61
CA VAL A 31 3.69 7.95 -2.97
C VAL A 31 2.89 9.07 -2.30
N GLN A 32 3.50 10.25 -2.24
CA GLN A 32 2.83 11.47 -1.84
C GLN A 32 3.20 12.62 -2.79
N SER A 33 2.25 13.51 -3.04
CA SER A 33 2.53 14.75 -3.77
C SER A 33 3.41 15.67 -2.93
N ASN A 34 4.52 16.13 -3.50
CA ASN A 34 5.43 17.08 -2.83
C ASN A 34 4.75 18.42 -2.53
N ARG A 35 3.79 18.84 -3.37
CA ARG A 35 3.08 20.11 -3.23
C ARG A 35 1.95 20.05 -2.21
N SER A 36 1.06 19.09 -2.35
CA SER A 36 -0.19 19.01 -1.58
C SER A 36 -0.16 18.02 -0.41
N GLY A 37 0.86 17.15 -0.36
CA GLY A 37 0.95 16.09 0.64
C GLY A 37 -0.08 14.96 0.46
N VAL A 38 -0.88 14.97 -0.62
CA VAL A 38 -1.83 13.90 -0.93
C VAL A 38 -1.09 12.59 -1.08
N ARG A 39 -1.49 11.59 -0.28
CA ARG A 39 -0.92 10.25 -0.30
C ARG A 39 -1.78 9.32 -1.15
N THR A 40 -1.12 8.49 -1.95
CA THR A 40 -1.77 7.50 -2.82
C THR A 40 -0.77 6.38 -3.15
N ILE A 41 -1.18 5.49 -4.03
CA ILE A 41 -0.34 4.41 -4.54
C ILE A 41 -0.16 4.61 -6.04
N ALA A 42 1.07 4.60 -6.51
CA ALA A 42 1.38 4.53 -7.93
C ALA A 42 1.57 3.06 -8.31
N VAL A 43 0.91 2.64 -9.38
CA VAL A 43 0.91 1.26 -9.89
C VAL A 43 1.50 1.28 -11.30
N GLY A 44 2.36 0.33 -11.58
CA GLY A 44 2.90 0.12 -12.92
C GLY A 44 1.82 -0.36 -13.90
N THR A 45 2.07 -0.16 -15.18
CA THR A 45 1.14 -0.55 -16.25
C THR A 45 1.75 -1.53 -17.24
N GLY A 46 3.02 -1.91 -17.05
CA GLY A 46 3.84 -2.60 -18.05
C GLY A 46 4.45 -1.67 -19.11
N ASP A 47 4.06 -0.39 -19.11
CA ASP A 47 4.63 0.63 -19.98
C ASP A 47 5.68 1.44 -19.22
N LEU A 48 6.93 1.48 -19.71
CA LEU A 48 8.06 2.16 -19.06
C LEU A 48 7.84 3.67 -18.86
N ALA A 49 6.92 4.27 -19.59
CA ALA A 49 6.64 5.69 -19.53
C ALA A 49 5.38 6.05 -18.75
N ARG A 50 4.63 5.06 -18.22
CA ARG A 50 3.33 5.32 -17.63
C ARG A 50 3.10 4.55 -16.33
N LEU A 51 2.70 5.29 -15.31
CA LEU A 51 2.13 4.79 -14.05
C LEU A 51 0.69 5.28 -13.92
N VAL A 52 -0.12 4.56 -13.17
CA VAL A 52 -1.50 4.96 -12.83
C VAL A 52 -1.64 5.09 -11.32
N LEU A 53 -2.52 6.00 -10.90
CA LEU A 53 -2.85 6.22 -9.49
C LEU A 53 -4.35 5.93 -9.28
N PRO A 54 -4.73 4.68 -9.03
CA PRO A 54 -6.14 4.27 -9.04
C PRO A 54 -6.94 4.72 -7.82
N PHE A 55 -6.27 5.15 -6.74
CA PHE A 55 -6.91 5.47 -5.46
C PHE A 55 -6.90 6.96 -5.13
N VAL A 56 -6.98 7.82 -6.13
CA VAL A 56 -7.08 9.27 -5.96
C VAL A 56 -8.55 9.67 -5.94
N THR A 57 -9.03 10.23 -4.83
CA THR A 57 -10.41 10.72 -4.74
C THR A 57 -10.62 11.94 -5.62
N GLY A 58 -11.83 12.14 -6.14
CA GLY A 58 -12.14 13.27 -7.02
C GLY A 58 -11.90 14.65 -6.39
N GLU A 59 -11.98 14.74 -5.04
CA GLU A 59 -11.78 15.98 -4.27
C GLU A 59 -10.31 16.25 -3.89
N SER A 60 -9.40 15.29 -4.13
CA SER A 60 -8.01 15.46 -3.74
C SER A 60 -7.32 16.58 -4.53
N ASP A 61 -6.47 17.36 -3.84
CA ASP A 61 -5.68 18.43 -4.47
C ASP A 61 -4.44 17.85 -5.16
N LEU A 62 -4.65 17.05 -6.19
CA LEU A 62 -3.62 16.55 -7.08
C LEU A 62 -3.78 17.20 -8.45
N LYS A 63 -2.68 17.74 -9.00
CA LYS A 63 -2.67 18.48 -10.27
C LYS A 63 -1.64 17.93 -11.24
N GLN A 64 -1.89 18.15 -12.51
CA GLN A 64 -0.89 17.91 -13.54
C GLN A 64 0.39 18.70 -13.22
N GLY A 65 1.54 18.06 -13.33
CA GLY A 65 2.84 18.63 -13.01
C GLY A 65 3.31 18.37 -11.58
N ASP A 66 2.46 17.86 -10.68
CA ASP A 66 2.87 17.51 -9.32
C ASP A 66 3.93 16.42 -9.33
N LEU A 67 4.97 16.60 -8.52
CA LEU A 67 6.02 15.61 -8.28
C LEU A 67 5.54 14.66 -7.17
N LEU A 68 5.65 13.37 -7.43
CA LEU A 68 5.34 12.31 -6.51
C LEU A 68 6.64 11.78 -5.90
N LEU A 69 6.67 11.75 -4.57
CA LEU A 69 7.79 11.24 -3.78
C LEU A 69 7.38 9.96 -3.08
N SER A 70 8.32 9.05 -2.86
CA SER A 70 8.09 7.86 -2.04
C SER A 70 7.77 8.24 -0.59
N THR A 71 6.82 7.54 0.05
CA THR A 71 6.44 7.81 1.44
C THR A 71 7.24 7.04 2.47
N GLY A 72 7.94 5.99 2.07
CA GLY A 72 8.57 5.04 3.00
C GLY A 72 7.59 4.05 3.64
N MET A 73 6.30 4.13 3.36
CA MET A 73 5.32 3.18 3.89
C MET A 73 5.61 1.77 3.40
N GLY A 74 5.42 0.80 4.30
CA GLY A 74 5.76 -0.60 4.02
C GLY A 74 7.25 -0.92 4.13
N GLY A 75 8.13 0.08 4.29
CA GLY A 75 9.56 -0.12 4.52
C GLY A 75 10.34 -0.69 3.35
N VAL A 76 9.77 -0.68 2.16
CA VAL A 76 10.40 -1.20 0.92
C VAL A 76 11.20 -0.12 0.22
N PHE A 77 10.71 1.12 0.24
CA PHE A 77 11.37 2.27 -0.38
C PHE A 77 11.75 3.32 0.67
N PRO A 78 12.90 3.97 0.52
CA PRO A 78 13.24 5.09 1.39
C PRO A 78 12.27 6.26 1.13
N PRO A 79 11.90 7.04 2.16
CA PRO A 79 11.01 8.18 1.99
C PRO A 79 11.69 9.35 1.29
N GLY A 80 10.92 10.14 0.55
CA GLY A 80 11.36 11.41 -0.04
C GLY A 80 12.08 11.31 -1.38
N TYR A 81 12.18 10.13 -1.97
CA TYR A 81 12.77 9.97 -3.30
C TYR A 81 11.76 10.23 -4.41
N PRO A 82 12.16 10.91 -5.51
CA PRO A 82 11.31 11.11 -6.67
C PRO A 82 10.88 9.78 -7.29
N VAL A 83 9.61 9.67 -7.63
CA VAL A 83 9.03 8.48 -8.27
C VAL A 83 8.50 8.81 -9.66
N ALA A 84 7.60 9.81 -9.72
CA ALA A 84 6.94 10.16 -10.97
C ALA A 84 6.43 11.59 -10.94
N LYS A 85 6.13 12.13 -12.12
CA LYS A 85 5.45 13.41 -12.31
C LYS A 85 4.07 13.18 -12.89
N VAL A 86 3.05 13.78 -12.30
CA VAL A 86 1.67 13.67 -12.77
C VAL A 86 1.55 14.29 -14.16
N THR A 87 1.06 13.51 -15.13
CA THR A 87 0.90 13.94 -16.52
C THR A 87 -0.56 14.26 -16.85
N ARG A 88 -1.50 13.56 -16.21
CA ARG A 88 -2.94 13.72 -16.48
C ARG A 88 -3.76 13.51 -15.22
N VAL A 89 -4.79 14.34 -15.05
CA VAL A 89 -5.79 14.17 -13.98
C VAL A 89 -7.16 14.37 -14.58
N GLU A 90 -7.94 13.29 -14.64
CA GLU A 90 -9.33 13.33 -15.11
C GLU A 90 -10.28 13.09 -13.94
N ARG A 91 -11.10 14.08 -13.64
CA ARG A 91 -12.13 14.00 -12.63
C ARG A 91 -13.48 13.78 -13.29
N ASN A 92 -14.16 12.73 -12.88
CA ASN A 92 -15.53 12.48 -13.31
C ASN A 92 -16.45 12.67 -12.10
N SER A 93 -17.41 13.58 -12.22
CA SER A 93 -18.39 13.87 -11.15
C SER A 93 -19.26 12.68 -10.76
N LYS A 94 -19.31 11.64 -11.58
CA LYS A 94 -20.06 10.40 -11.33
C LYS A 94 -19.19 9.28 -10.73
N ALA A 95 -17.87 9.44 -10.70
CA ALA A 95 -16.93 8.44 -10.19
C ALA A 95 -16.32 8.88 -8.85
N THR A 96 -16.17 7.94 -7.92
CA THR A 96 -15.54 8.17 -6.61
C THR A 96 -14.06 8.49 -6.75
N PHE A 97 -13.40 7.90 -7.73
CA PHE A 97 -11.97 8.08 -7.99
C PHE A 97 -11.71 8.80 -9.30
N ALA A 98 -10.71 9.66 -9.30
CA ALA A 98 -10.18 10.29 -10.49
C ALA A 98 -9.26 9.33 -11.24
N ILE A 99 -9.22 9.44 -12.56
CA ILE A 99 -8.20 8.77 -13.37
C ILE A 99 -6.98 9.66 -13.39
N VAL A 100 -5.88 9.19 -12.80
CA VAL A 100 -4.63 9.93 -12.73
C VAL A 100 -3.51 9.10 -13.35
N GLU A 101 -2.78 9.72 -14.28
CA GLU A 101 -1.61 9.16 -14.91
C GLU A 101 -0.37 9.96 -14.53
N ALA A 102 0.74 9.26 -14.37
CA ALA A 102 2.02 9.86 -14.08
C ALA A 102 3.13 9.20 -14.91
N ARG A 103 4.19 9.95 -15.15
CA ARG A 103 5.39 9.45 -15.83
C ARG A 103 6.50 9.27 -14.82
N PRO A 104 7.22 8.13 -14.82
CA PRO A 104 8.43 7.94 -14.01
C PRO A 104 9.41 9.09 -14.17
N THR A 105 10.09 9.48 -13.10
CA THR A 105 11.20 10.46 -13.16
C THR A 105 12.48 9.79 -13.64
N ALA A 106 12.69 8.53 -13.27
CA ALA A 106 13.80 7.73 -13.75
C ALA A 106 13.62 7.37 -15.24
N ALA A 107 14.71 7.37 -15.99
CA ALA A 107 14.72 7.02 -17.42
C ALA A 107 14.84 5.50 -17.61
N LEU A 108 13.75 4.77 -17.29
CA LEU A 108 13.68 3.31 -17.24
C LEU A 108 14.10 2.61 -18.55
N ASP A 109 14.09 3.34 -19.67
CA ASP A 109 14.41 2.86 -21.00
C ASP A 109 15.86 3.11 -21.42
N ARG A 110 16.60 3.97 -20.71
CA ARG A 110 17.92 4.45 -21.16
C ARG A 110 19.03 4.33 -20.13
N ASP A 111 18.70 4.24 -18.86
CA ASP A 111 19.69 4.18 -17.80
C ASP A 111 20.42 2.83 -17.80
N ARG A 112 21.73 2.91 -17.81
CA ARG A 112 22.63 1.74 -17.78
C ARG A 112 23.24 1.52 -16.41
N GLU A 113 23.19 2.52 -15.56
CA GLU A 113 23.77 2.52 -14.22
C GLU A 113 22.72 2.91 -13.21
N VAL A 114 22.63 2.16 -12.12
CA VAL A 114 21.71 2.40 -11.03
C VAL A 114 22.46 2.40 -9.69
N LEU A 115 22.01 3.23 -8.76
CA LEU A 115 22.51 3.22 -7.40
C LEU A 115 21.68 2.25 -6.56
N LEU A 116 22.35 1.33 -5.87
CA LEU A 116 21.74 0.51 -4.85
C LEU A 116 21.70 1.29 -3.52
N VAL A 117 20.54 1.41 -2.95
CA VAL A 117 20.33 2.11 -1.69
C VAL A 117 19.89 1.11 -0.62
N TRP A 118 20.67 1.01 0.46
CA TRP A 118 20.30 0.27 1.67
C TRP A 118 19.85 1.25 2.73
N PHE A 119 18.69 1.04 3.29
CA PHE A 119 18.22 1.84 4.41
C PHE A 119 17.66 0.92 5.51
N LYS A 120 17.85 1.33 6.77
CA LYS A 120 17.19 0.67 7.88
C LYS A 120 15.73 1.09 7.89
N THR A 121 14.84 0.17 7.60
CA THR A 121 13.43 0.37 7.93
C THR A 121 13.32 0.43 9.44
N PRO A 122 12.80 1.51 10.05
CA PRO A 122 12.40 1.46 11.44
C PRO A 122 11.41 0.31 11.57
N ALA A 123 11.69 -0.63 12.48
CA ALA A 123 10.76 -1.72 12.75
C ALA A 123 9.39 -1.10 13.04
N PRO A 124 8.29 -1.61 12.47
CA PRO A 124 6.97 -1.12 12.82
C PRO A 124 6.84 -1.25 14.34
N GLU A 125 6.62 -0.14 15.02
CA GLU A 125 6.29 -0.17 16.43
C GLU A 125 5.07 -1.08 16.55
N ARG A 126 5.30 -2.25 17.12
CA ARG A 126 4.21 -3.16 17.45
C ARG A 126 3.33 -2.38 18.44
N PRO A 127 2.05 -2.12 18.12
CA PRO A 127 1.18 -1.49 19.09
C PRO A 127 1.31 -2.27 20.38
N PRO A 128 1.36 -1.61 21.55
CA PRO A 128 1.47 -2.30 22.82
C PRO A 128 0.36 -3.36 22.84
N THR A 129 0.77 -4.61 22.95
CA THR A 129 -0.16 -5.73 23.12
C THR A 129 -0.98 -5.37 24.34
N ALA A 130 -2.25 -5.03 24.14
CA ALA A 130 -3.19 -4.88 25.24
C ALA A 130 -3.07 -6.16 26.05
N ALA A 131 -2.61 -6.03 27.28
CA ALA A 131 -2.57 -7.14 28.20
C ALA A 131 -3.98 -7.75 28.25
N PRO A 132 -4.12 -9.08 28.28
CA PRO A 132 -5.43 -9.69 28.40
C PRO A 132 -6.03 -9.16 29.71
N GLU A 133 -7.09 -8.37 29.61
CA GLU A 133 -7.93 -8.07 30.76
C GLU A 133 -8.40 -9.41 31.32
N THR A 134 -7.90 -9.70 32.50
CA THR A 134 -8.34 -10.84 33.30
C THR A 134 -9.84 -10.65 33.56
N ALA A 135 -10.67 -11.26 32.72
CA ALA A 135 -12.09 -11.37 32.99
C ALA A 135 -12.24 -12.18 34.27
N THR A 136 -12.41 -11.49 35.36
CA THR A 136 -12.86 -12.07 36.63
C THR A 136 -14.28 -12.59 36.42
N ALA A 137 -14.37 -13.90 36.13
CA ALA A 137 -15.63 -14.60 36.10
C ALA A 137 -16.17 -14.68 37.51
N THR A 138 -17.06 -13.76 37.86
CA THR A 138 -17.95 -13.90 39.02
C THR A 138 -19.10 -14.80 38.59
N ALA A 139 -19.03 -16.05 39.01
CA ALA A 139 -20.14 -16.99 38.92
C ALA A 139 -21.16 -16.62 40.00
N PRO A 140 -22.46 -16.58 39.72
CA PRO A 140 -23.49 -16.81 40.71
C PRO A 140 -23.91 -18.27 40.67
N ALA A 141 -23.61 -18.97 41.78
CA ALA A 141 -24.29 -20.22 42.11
C ALA A 141 -25.68 -19.84 42.62
N THR A 142 -26.71 -20.49 42.12
CA THR A 142 -27.89 -20.83 42.94
C THR A 142 -28.84 -21.76 42.17
N ALA A 143 -28.96 -22.91 42.78
CA ALA A 143 -30.17 -23.73 43.08
C ALA A 143 -30.91 -24.46 41.97
N ALA A 144 -30.86 -25.74 42.23
CA ALA A 144 -31.70 -26.83 41.76
C ALA A 144 -33.21 -26.54 41.80
N SER A 145 -33.91 -27.04 40.77
CA SER A 145 -35.24 -27.60 41.00
C SER A 145 -35.53 -28.64 39.92
N ALA A 146 -35.84 -29.82 40.37
CA ALA A 146 -36.27 -30.98 39.63
C ALA A 146 -37.62 -30.79 38.96
N ALA A 147 -37.78 -31.26 37.74
CA ALA A 147 -39.08 -31.69 37.21
C ALA A 147 -38.86 -32.75 36.09
N THR A 148 -39.47 -33.82 36.31
CA THR A 148 -39.63 -35.13 35.66
C THR A 148 -40.04 -35.05 34.17
N PRO A 149 -39.69 -36.02 33.33
CA PRO A 149 -39.97 -36.07 31.89
C PRO A 149 -41.36 -36.57 31.58
N GLU A 150 -42.09 -35.86 30.77
CA GLU A 150 -43.34 -36.37 30.19
C GLU A 150 -43.12 -36.81 28.73
N ARG A 151 -43.51 -38.05 28.49
CA ARG A 151 -43.48 -38.76 27.23
C ARG A 151 -44.49 -38.17 26.27
N TYR A 152 -44.07 -37.73 25.10
CA TYR A 152 -45.00 -37.52 24.00
C TYR A 152 -44.91 -38.67 22.99
N ARG A 153 -46.07 -39.34 22.85
CA ARG A 153 -46.35 -40.44 21.94
C ARG A 153 -46.83 -39.90 20.60
N SER A 154 -46.26 -40.41 19.52
CA SER A 154 -46.79 -40.19 18.17
C SER A 154 -48.08 -40.95 17.91
N PRO A 155 -48.99 -40.46 17.11
CA PRO A 155 -49.92 -41.26 16.35
C PRO A 155 -49.70 -41.11 14.83
N LYS A 156 -49.71 -42.24 14.22
CA LYS A 156 -50.03 -42.68 12.85
C LYS A 156 -49.85 -41.68 11.71
#